data_46a9d60ac783cd72ea962f5e7b0c3df1
#
_entry.id   46a9d60ac783cd72ea962f5e7b0c3df1
#
_cell.length_a   1.000
_cell.length_b   1.000
_cell.length_c   1.000
_cell.angle_alpha   90.00
_cell.angle_beta   90.00
_cell.angle_gamma   90.00
#
_symmetry.space_group_name_H-M   'P 1'
#
loop_
_entity.id
_entity.type
_entity.pdbx_description
1 polymer ?
#
loop_
_entity_poly.entity_id
_entity_poly.type
_entity_poly.pdbx_seq_one_letter_code
_entity_poly.pdbx_strand_id
1 'polypeptide(L)'
;MHDSFGVREIYEEIRSILADPDVNRLGPDCAEPAWDSPLIGVSRGDDPLYTEFQETIGRFHWTPLEALCSGFPEMDVAASDLAVIVWALPQTAATRRDHRACTALPSRRWSLARHYGEAVNDLLRDRLARVLVDAGYPAVAPARLPAFGRETSERFGIASRWSERHAAYASALGTFGLCDGLITERGKAVRLGSVVAAID
;
A
#
# COMPACT_ATOMS: atom_id res chain seq x y z
N MET A 1 20.81 -5.54 22.66
CA MET A 1 19.74 -4.54 22.50
C MET A 1 19.37 -4.57 21.02
N HIS A 2 18.27 -5.19 20.65
CA HIS A 2 17.73 -5.01 19.31
C HIS A 2 17.16 -3.60 19.29
N ASP A 3 17.74 -2.69 18.48
CA ASP A 3 17.06 -1.45 18.15
C ASP A 3 15.70 -1.82 17.56
N SER A 4 14.63 -1.38 18.20
CA SER A 4 13.27 -1.67 17.74
C SER A 4 13.10 -1.06 16.36
N PHE A 5 12.71 -1.88 15.38
CA PHE A 5 12.40 -1.43 14.03
C PHE A 5 11.14 -0.57 14.10
N GLY A 6 11.27 0.73 13.97
CA GLY A 6 10.20 1.71 14.17
C GLY A 6 9.76 2.39 12.89
N VAL A 7 8.79 3.28 13.00
CA VAL A 7 8.24 4.07 11.88
C VAL A 7 9.33 4.85 11.14
N ARG A 8 10.36 5.29 11.83
CA ARG A 8 11.48 6.02 11.23
C ARG A 8 12.29 5.16 10.28
N GLU A 9 12.64 3.94 10.70
CA GLU A 9 13.40 2.98 9.90
C GLU A 9 12.59 2.56 8.65
N ILE A 10 11.28 2.37 8.79
CA ILE A 10 10.36 2.10 7.69
C ILE A 10 10.38 3.27 6.67
N TYR A 11 10.30 4.50 7.18
CA TYR A 11 10.31 5.69 6.33
C TYR A 11 11.63 5.82 5.56
N GLU A 12 12.78 5.60 6.23
CA GLU A 12 14.09 5.70 5.60
C GLU A 12 14.30 4.57 4.57
N GLU A 13 13.80 3.35 4.81
CA GLU A 13 13.85 2.26 3.84
C GLU A 13 13.05 2.61 2.56
N ILE A 14 11.82 3.08 2.70
CA ILE A 14 10.99 3.50 1.56
C ILE A 14 11.66 4.65 0.81
N ARG A 15 12.19 5.65 1.52
CA ARG A 15 12.89 6.77 0.90
C ARG A 15 14.14 6.35 0.16
N SER A 16 14.92 5.44 0.73
CA SER A 16 16.13 4.90 0.09
C SER A 16 15.82 4.26 -1.26
N ILE A 17 14.76 3.44 -1.33
CA ILE A 17 14.31 2.82 -2.57
C ILE A 17 13.85 3.88 -3.59
N LEU A 18 13.08 4.88 -3.15
CA LEU A 18 12.59 5.94 -4.03
C LEU A 18 13.67 6.95 -4.45
N ALA A 19 14.78 7.03 -3.73
CA ALA A 19 15.93 7.85 -4.10
C ALA A 19 16.79 7.22 -5.21
N ASP A 20 16.64 5.92 -5.45
CA ASP A 20 17.35 5.22 -6.52
C ASP A 20 16.72 5.58 -7.89
N PRO A 21 17.46 6.29 -8.77
CA PRO A 21 16.95 6.71 -10.09
C PRO A 21 16.77 5.53 -11.05
N ASP A 22 17.38 4.38 -10.80
CA ASP A 22 17.18 3.18 -11.58
C ASP A 22 15.92 2.41 -11.19
N VAL A 23 15.40 2.68 -10.00
CA VAL A 23 14.16 2.12 -9.47
C VAL A 23 12.99 3.08 -9.69
N ASN A 24 13.04 4.27 -9.12
CA ASN A 24 11.95 5.26 -9.18
C ASN A 24 11.97 6.06 -10.48
N ARG A 25 11.64 5.42 -11.60
CA ARG A 25 11.60 6.06 -12.92
C ARG A 25 10.36 5.70 -13.74
N LEU A 26 10.02 6.53 -14.69
CA LEU A 26 8.88 6.35 -15.60
C LEU A 26 9.08 5.27 -16.66
N GLY A 27 10.21 4.58 -16.64
CA GLY A 27 10.50 3.46 -17.53
C GLY A 27 11.95 3.41 -17.97
N PRO A 28 12.36 2.36 -18.71
CA PRO A 28 13.75 2.16 -19.13
C PRO A 28 14.29 3.32 -19.95
N ASP A 29 13.45 3.93 -20.78
CA ASP A 29 13.81 5.03 -21.67
C ASP A 29 13.44 6.42 -21.10
N CYS A 30 13.10 6.51 -19.81
CA CYS A 30 12.69 7.76 -19.18
C CYS A 30 13.16 7.80 -17.72
N ALA A 31 14.23 8.53 -17.47
CA ALA A 31 14.84 8.68 -16.15
C ALA A 31 14.07 9.63 -15.20
N GLU A 32 12.95 10.21 -15.66
CA GLU A 32 12.11 11.03 -14.78
C GLU A 32 11.49 10.17 -13.68
N PRO A 33 11.41 10.67 -12.42
CA PRO A 33 10.85 9.89 -11.32
C PRO A 33 9.35 9.62 -11.54
N ALA A 34 8.94 8.40 -11.24
CA ALA A 34 7.54 7.98 -11.25
C ALA A 34 6.76 8.56 -10.07
N TRP A 35 7.39 8.59 -8.89
CA TRP A 35 6.79 8.99 -7.63
C TRP A 35 7.57 10.10 -6.94
N ASP A 36 6.83 10.97 -6.25
CA ASP A 36 7.33 12.00 -5.33
C ASP A 36 7.52 11.39 -3.92
N SER A 37 7.94 12.20 -2.94
CA SER A 37 8.14 11.78 -1.56
C SER A 37 6.89 11.07 -0.99
N PRO A 38 7.05 9.93 -0.31
CA PRO A 38 5.95 9.14 0.19
C PRO A 38 5.25 9.79 1.37
N LEU A 39 3.96 9.49 1.54
CA LEU A 39 3.24 9.63 2.81
C LEU A 39 3.20 8.26 3.46
N ILE A 40 3.38 8.18 4.78
CA ILE A 40 3.32 6.93 5.52
C ILE A 40 2.35 7.08 6.69
N GLY A 41 1.52 6.07 6.87
CA GLY A 41 0.62 5.93 8.00
C GLY A 41 0.70 4.52 8.58
N VAL A 42 0.35 4.40 9.84
CA VAL A 42 0.30 3.11 10.54
C VAL A 42 -1.03 3.04 11.29
N SER A 43 -1.66 1.88 11.24
CA SER A 43 -2.81 1.56 12.09
C SER A 43 -2.56 0.26 12.84
N ARG A 44 -3.29 0.07 13.93
CA ARG A 44 -3.26 -1.18 14.69
C ARG A 44 -4.00 -2.27 13.92
N GLY A 45 -3.56 -3.52 14.08
CA GLY A 45 -4.22 -4.65 13.44
C GLY A 45 -5.59 -4.99 14.03
N ASP A 46 -5.87 -4.54 15.26
CA ASP A 46 -7.14 -4.68 15.96
C ASP A 46 -8.08 -3.45 15.82
N ASP A 47 -7.75 -2.49 14.94
CA ASP A 47 -8.62 -1.36 14.67
C ASP A 47 -9.99 -1.85 14.19
N PRO A 48 -11.11 -1.43 14.83
CA PRO A 48 -12.46 -1.90 14.52
C PRO A 48 -12.88 -1.64 13.07
N LEU A 49 -12.28 -0.66 12.39
CA LEU A 49 -12.52 -0.41 10.97
C LEU A 49 -12.27 -1.64 10.09
N TYR A 50 -11.30 -2.49 10.42
CA TYR A 50 -11.03 -3.69 9.62
C TYR A 50 -12.17 -4.71 9.68
N THR A 51 -12.83 -4.84 10.83
CA THR A 51 -14.04 -5.65 10.97
C THR A 51 -15.21 -5.02 10.21
N GLU A 52 -15.39 -3.71 10.31
CA GLU A 52 -16.43 -2.99 9.56
C GLU A 52 -16.24 -3.12 8.04
N PHE A 53 -15.01 -3.09 7.55
CA PHE A 53 -14.71 -3.31 6.13
C PHE A 53 -15.09 -4.73 5.70
N GLN A 54 -14.77 -5.73 6.51
CA GLN A 54 -15.16 -7.12 6.24
C GLN A 54 -16.67 -7.29 6.21
N GLU A 55 -17.39 -6.72 7.17
CA GLU A 55 -18.86 -6.77 7.21
C GLU A 55 -19.51 -6.05 6.02
N THR A 56 -18.92 -4.92 5.61
CA THR A 56 -19.47 -4.09 4.52
C THR A 56 -19.17 -4.64 3.14
N ILE A 57 -17.94 -5.12 2.90
CA ILE A 57 -17.47 -5.59 1.59
C ILE A 57 -17.84 -7.04 1.37
N GLY A 58 -17.69 -7.89 2.40
CA GLY A 58 -17.94 -9.31 2.38
C GLY A 58 -16.96 -10.08 3.24
N ARG A 59 -17.37 -11.23 3.77
CA ARG A 59 -16.57 -12.09 4.66
C ARG A 59 -15.22 -12.55 4.09
N PHE A 60 -15.06 -12.50 2.79
CA PHE A 60 -13.79 -12.82 2.11
C PHE A 60 -12.75 -11.70 2.22
N HIS A 61 -13.16 -10.48 2.61
CA HIS A 61 -12.24 -9.35 2.80
C HIS A 61 -11.43 -9.56 4.09
N TRP A 62 -10.13 -9.61 3.95
CA TRP A 62 -9.25 -9.94 5.06
C TRP A 62 -9.17 -8.83 6.10
N THR A 63 -9.22 -9.22 7.36
CA THR A 63 -8.64 -8.45 8.45
C THR A 63 -7.11 -8.54 8.41
N PRO A 64 -6.37 -7.66 9.12
CA PRO A 64 -4.91 -7.76 9.22
C PRO A 64 -4.44 -9.13 9.72
N LEU A 65 -5.13 -9.71 10.70
CA LEU A 65 -4.81 -11.03 11.23
C LEU A 65 -4.96 -12.13 10.18
N GLU A 66 -6.08 -12.14 9.44
CA GLU A 66 -6.31 -13.12 8.36
C GLU A 66 -5.27 -12.97 7.25
N ALA A 67 -4.86 -11.73 6.91
CA ALA A 67 -3.81 -11.49 5.93
C ALA A 67 -2.46 -12.05 6.40
N LEU A 68 -2.06 -11.80 7.67
CA LEU A 68 -0.81 -12.34 8.21
C LEU A 68 -0.85 -13.87 8.28
N CYS A 69 -1.92 -14.46 8.81
CA CYS A 69 -2.08 -15.92 8.91
C CYS A 69 -2.13 -16.60 7.53
N SER A 70 -2.52 -15.90 6.47
CA SER A 70 -2.45 -16.44 5.11
C SER A 70 -0.99 -16.67 4.64
N GLY A 71 -0.03 -15.90 5.15
CA GLY A 71 1.40 -16.09 4.89
C GLY A 71 2.14 -16.91 5.94
N PHE A 72 1.62 -16.92 7.18
CA PHE A 72 2.19 -17.62 8.34
C PHE A 72 1.09 -18.43 9.07
N PRO A 73 0.63 -19.58 8.52
CA PRO A 73 -0.53 -20.31 9.04
C PRO A 73 -0.38 -20.87 10.47
N GLU A 74 0.87 -21.17 10.86
CA GLU A 74 1.17 -21.76 12.19
C GLU A 74 1.42 -20.69 13.27
N MET A 75 1.22 -19.42 12.94
CA MET A 75 1.54 -18.33 13.86
C MET A 75 0.37 -18.10 14.85
N ASP A 76 0.70 -18.13 16.15
CA ASP A 76 -0.19 -17.74 17.24
C ASP A 76 0.11 -16.29 17.64
N VAL A 77 -0.73 -15.37 17.18
CA VAL A 77 -0.57 -13.91 17.39
C VAL A 77 -1.94 -13.27 17.52
N ALA A 78 -2.07 -12.30 18.41
CA ALA A 78 -3.29 -11.51 18.51
C ALA A 78 -3.32 -10.36 17.49
N ALA A 79 -4.50 -9.93 17.07
CA ALA A 79 -4.64 -8.78 16.18
C ALA A 79 -4.07 -7.48 16.79
N SER A 80 -4.07 -7.38 18.14
CA SER A 80 -3.48 -6.26 18.88
C SER A 80 -1.96 -6.14 18.72
N ASP A 81 -1.28 -7.22 18.39
CA ASP A 81 0.17 -7.29 18.25
C ASP A 81 0.61 -7.02 16.79
N LEU A 82 -0.34 -6.60 15.96
CA LEU A 82 -0.11 -6.30 14.56
C LEU A 82 -0.15 -4.80 14.28
N ALA A 83 0.76 -4.36 13.42
CA ALA A 83 0.68 -3.07 12.76
C ALA A 83 0.42 -3.23 11.26
N VAL A 84 -0.40 -2.34 10.71
CA VAL A 84 -0.61 -2.19 9.27
C VAL A 84 0.14 -0.94 8.83
N ILE A 85 1.23 -1.13 8.13
CA ILE A 85 2.09 -0.08 7.60
C ILE A 85 1.63 0.23 6.19
N VAL A 86 1.25 1.47 5.92
CA VAL A 86 0.71 1.89 4.64
C VAL A 86 1.47 3.08 4.11
N TRP A 87 1.68 3.11 2.80
CA TRP A 87 2.24 4.27 2.12
C TRP A 87 1.37 4.72 0.96
N ALA A 88 1.43 6.02 0.70
CA ALA A 88 0.91 6.62 -0.51
C ALA A 88 2.07 7.26 -1.28
N LEU A 89 2.23 6.89 -2.55
CA LEU A 89 3.21 7.41 -3.50
C LEU A 89 2.52 8.44 -4.39
N PRO A 90 2.70 9.75 -4.17
CA PRO A 90 2.12 10.77 -5.04
C PRO A 90 2.80 10.78 -6.40
N GLN A 91 2.02 10.91 -7.47
CA GLN A 91 2.59 11.25 -8.78
C GLN A 91 3.32 12.59 -8.72
N THR A 92 4.39 12.74 -9.50
CA THR A 92 5.16 13.99 -9.54
C THR A 92 4.31 15.16 -10.05
N ALA A 93 4.71 16.37 -9.70
CA ALA A 93 4.05 17.59 -10.18
C ALA A 93 4.03 17.66 -11.73
N ALA A 94 5.08 17.18 -12.39
CA ALA A 94 5.16 17.10 -13.85
C ALA A 94 4.10 16.17 -14.42
N THR A 95 3.97 14.94 -13.88
CA THR A 95 2.97 13.97 -14.32
C THR A 95 1.54 14.48 -14.11
N ARG A 96 1.26 15.10 -12.95
CA ARG A 96 -0.05 15.68 -12.68
C ARG A 96 -0.39 16.84 -13.61
N ARG A 97 0.57 17.71 -13.91
CA ARG A 97 0.39 18.85 -14.83
C ARG A 97 0.10 18.38 -16.25
N ASP A 98 0.87 17.43 -16.77
CA ASP A 98 0.66 16.87 -18.10
C ASP A 98 -0.69 16.19 -18.23
N HIS A 99 -1.05 15.38 -17.22
CA HIS A 99 -2.33 14.66 -17.24
C HIS A 99 -3.52 15.62 -17.20
N ARG A 100 -3.42 16.72 -16.45
CA ARG A 100 -4.45 17.74 -16.37
C ARG A 100 -4.66 18.48 -17.68
N ALA A 101 -3.64 18.57 -18.53
CA ALA A 101 -3.74 19.19 -19.85
C ALA A 101 -4.35 18.24 -20.91
N CYS A 102 -4.50 16.96 -20.63
CA CYS A 102 -5.07 15.97 -21.54
C CYS A 102 -6.57 15.80 -21.28
N THR A 103 -7.39 15.93 -22.33
CA THR A 103 -8.86 15.86 -22.23
C THR A 103 -9.46 14.61 -22.86
N ALA A 104 -8.79 13.97 -23.83
CA ALA A 104 -9.30 12.81 -24.56
C ALA A 104 -8.63 11.49 -24.14
N LEU A 105 -7.31 11.51 -23.99
CA LEU A 105 -6.53 10.32 -23.62
C LEU A 105 -5.63 10.64 -22.43
N PRO A 106 -5.23 9.63 -21.65
CA PRO A 106 -4.23 9.81 -20.59
C PRO A 106 -2.92 10.37 -21.15
N SER A 107 -2.26 11.24 -20.37
CA SER A 107 -0.93 11.70 -20.75
C SER A 107 0.09 10.55 -20.78
N ARG A 108 1.14 10.69 -21.60
CA ARG A 108 2.22 9.70 -21.67
C ARG A 108 2.84 9.45 -20.30
N ARG A 109 3.16 10.50 -19.51
CA ARG A 109 3.71 10.36 -18.16
C ARG A 109 2.80 9.59 -17.22
N TRP A 110 1.49 9.87 -17.26
CA TRP A 110 0.53 9.14 -16.43
C TRP A 110 0.48 7.65 -16.79
N SER A 111 0.49 7.34 -18.09
CA SER A 111 0.48 5.94 -18.57
C SER A 111 1.75 5.20 -18.15
N LEU A 112 2.92 5.85 -18.26
CA LEU A 112 4.20 5.29 -17.82
C LEU A 112 4.23 5.10 -16.29
N ALA A 113 3.79 6.09 -15.52
CA ALA A 113 3.69 5.96 -14.06
C ALA A 113 2.73 4.84 -13.65
N ARG A 114 1.64 4.64 -14.40
CA ARG A 114 0.69 3.52 -14.17
C ARG A 114 1.35 2.16 -14.39
N HIS A 115 2.18 2.02 -15.43
CA HIS A 115 2.79 0.76 -15.81
C HIS A 115 4.07 0.47 -15.01
N TYR A 116 5.07 1.32 -15.14
CA TYR A 116 6.37 1.13 -14.48
C TYR A 116 6.34 1.50 -12.99
N GLY A 117 5.55 2.48 -12.61
CA GLY A 117 5.39 2.86 -11.21
C GLY A 117 4.71 1.78 -10.35
N GLU A 118 3.92 0.86 -10.94
CA GLU A 118 3.44 -0.31 -10.19
C GLU A 118 4.57 -1.26 -9.83
N ALA A 119 5.53 -1.47 -10.73
CA ALA A 119 6.68 -2.31 -10.43
C ALA A 119 7.52 -1.75 -9.26
N VAL A 120 7.65 -0.42 -9.16
CA VAL A 120 8.25 0.24 -7.99
C VAL A 120 7.46 -0.06 -6.70
N ASN A 121 6.15 0.03 -6.78
CA ASN A 121 5.28 -0.23 -5.63
C ASN A 121 5.32 -1.72 -5.19
N ASP A 122 5.40 -2.64 -6.15
CA ASP A 122 5.57 -4.07 -5.87
C ASP A 122 6.94 -4.36 -5.23
N LEU A 123 8.00 -3.71 -5.72
CA LEU A 123 9.33 -3.80 -5.11
C LEU A 123 9.32 -3.29 -3.65
N LEU A 124 8.63 -2.18 -3.37
CA LEU A 124 8.46 -1.66 -2.01
C LEU A 124 7.76 -2.67 -1.10
N ARG A 125 6.66 -3.29 -1.57
CA ARG A 125 5.93 -4.32 -0.84
C ARG A 125 6.83 -5.50 -0.48
N ASP A 126 7.52 -6.04 -1.48
CA ASP A 126 8.38 -7.21 -1.32
C ASP A 126 9.59 -6.88 -0.43
N ARG A 127 10.20 -5.72 -0.62
CA ARG A 127 11.38 -5.29 0.13
C ARG A 127 11.05 -5.03 1.60
N LEU A 128 10.00 -4.26 1.87
CA LEU A 128 9.63 -3.91 3.24
C LEU A 128 9.20 -5.14 4.04
N ALA A 129 8.39 -6.04 3.45
CA ALA A 129 8.03 -7.29 4.09
C ALA A 129 9.27 -8.13 4.43
N ARG A 130 10.25 -8.22 3.51
CA ARG A 130 11.50 -8.95 3.73
C ARG A 130 12.35 -8.32 4.84
N VAL A 131 12.56 -7.01 4.82
CA VAL A 131 13.35 -6.31 5.84
C VAL A 131 12.78 -6.53 7.23
N LEU A 132 11.46 -6.51 7.37
CA LEU A 132 10.79 -6.80 8.65
C LEU A 132 11.00 -8.26 9.08
N VAL A 133 10.85 -9.22 8.16
CA VAL A 133 11.07 -10.64 8.46
C VAL A 133 12.54 -10.90 8.82
N ASP A 134 13.49 -10.30 8.12
CA ASP A 134 14.93 -10.43 8.40
C ASP A 134 15.29 -9.79 9.77
N ALA A 135 14.53 -8.79 10.22
CA ALA A 135 14.64 -8.20 11.55
C ALA A 135 13.93 -9.02 12.66
N GLY A 136 13.27 -10.13 12.30
CA GLY A 136 12.58 -11.01 13.24
C GLY A 136 11.09 -10.71 13.45
N TYR A 137 10.52 -9.81 12.65
CA TYR A 137 9.09 -9.47 12.68
C TYR A 137 8.37 -10.15 11.52
N PRO A 138 7.55 -11.19 11.74
CA PRO A 138 6.73 -11.79 10.69
C PRO A 138 5.89 -10.74 9.99
N ALA A 139 6.02 -10.66 8.66
CA ALA A 139 5.38 -9.61 7.89
C ALA A 139 4.97 -10.11 6.50
N VAL A 140 3.85 -9.63 6.01
CA VAL A 140 3.31 -9.92 4.67
C VAL A 140 2.90 -8.65 3.96
N ALA A 141 3.04 -8.63 2.66
CA ALA A 141 2.34 -7.67 1.80
C ALA A 141 1.07 -8.35 1.26
N PRO A 142 -0.14 -8.01 1.76
CA PRO A 142 -1.35 -8.78 1.44
C PRO A 142 -1.64 -8.87 -0.06
N ALA A 143 -1.38 -7.81 -0.82
CA ALA A 143 -1.56 -7.78 -2.27
C ALA A 143 -0.57 -8.67 -3.05
N ARG A 144 0.48 -9.20 -2.39
CA ARG A 144 1.50 -10.08 -2.97
C ARG A 144 1.35 -11.55 -2.57
N LEU A 145 0.44 -11.85 -1.65
CA LEU A 145 0.19 -13.22 -1.21
C LEU A 145 -0.42 -14.08 -2.34
N PRO A 146 -0.04 -15.34 -2.48
CA PRO A 146 -0.62 -16.24 -3.49
C PRO A 146 -2.15 -16.37 -3.38
N ALA A 147 -2.68 -16.28 -2.15
CA ALA A 147 -4.11 -16.34 -1.88
C ALA A 147 -4.84 -15.00 -2.14
N PHE A 148 -4.10 -13.91 -2.48
CA PHE A 148 -4.74 -12.66 -2.85
C PHE A 148 -5.56 -12.84 -4.14
N GLY A 149 -6.78 -12.31 -4.13
CA GLY A 149 -7.68 -12.47 -5.26
C GLY A 149 -8.89 -11.55 -5.19
N ARG A 150 -9.80 -11.75 -6.15
CA ARG A 150 -11.09 -11.06 -6.22
C ARG A 150 -12.22 -12.05 -6.04
N GLU A 151 -13.23 -11.62 -5.31
CA GLU A 151 -14.44 -12.38 -5.02
C GLU A 151 -15.67 -11.57 -5.40
N THR A 152 -16.82 -12.24 -5.41
CA THR A 152 -18.10 -11.57 -5.62
C THR A 152 -18.62 -11.03 -4.30
N SER A 153 -18.79 -9.71 -4.24
CA SER A 153 -19.49 -9.02 -3.16
C SER A 153 -20.95 -8.83 -3.54
N GLU A 154 -21.87 -9.16 -2.66
CA GLU A 154 -23.31 -8.94 -2.87
C GLU A 154 -23.64 -7.45 -3.09
N ARG A 155 -22.92 -6.57 -2.40
CA ARG A 155 -23.16 -5.13 -2.42
C ARG A 155 -22.40 -4.40 -3.55
N PHE A 156 -21.16 -4.83 -3.85
CA PHE A 156 -20.26 -4.08 -4.72
C PHE A 156 -19.88 -4.81 -6.01
N GLY A 157 -20.44 -6.00 -6.26
CA GLY A 157 -20.07 -6.84 -7.39
C GLY A 157 -18.71 -7.50 -7.15
N ILE A 158 -17.65 -7.05 -7.84
CA ILE A 158 -16.31 -7.62 -7.67
C ILE A 158 -15.50 -6.79 -6.68
N ALA A 159 -15.02 -7.43 -5.61
CA ALA A 159 -14.12 -6.82 -4.62
C ALA A 159 -12.91 -7.72 -4.35
N SER A 160 -11.83 -7.14 -3.82
CA SER A 160 -10.60 -7.87 -3.49
C SER A 160 -10.58 -8.31 -2.03
N ARG A 161 -9.81 -9.36 -1.76
CA ARG A 161 -9.57 -9.85 -0.38
C ARG A 161 -8.83 -8.85 0.50
N TRP A 162 -8.11 -7.89 -0.09
CA TRP A 162 -7.46 -6.78 0.60
C TRP A 162 -7.62 -5.49 -0.18
N SER A 163 -7.76 -4.37 0.51
CA SER A 163 -7.91 -3.06 -0.12
C SER A 163 -6.92 -2.05 0.46
N GLU A 164 -5.93 -1.68 -0.33
CA GLU A 164 -4.96 -0.63 0.01
C GLU A 164 -5.62 0.71 0.35
N ARG A 165 -6.78 1.01 -0.26
CA ARG A 165 -7.52 2.24 0.05
C ARG A 165 -8.13 2.22 1.45
N HIS A 166 -8.69 1.08 1.86
CA HIS A 166 -9.26 0.91 3.19
C HIS A 166 -8.16 0.87 4.26
N ALA A 167 -7.05 0.19 4.00
CA ALA A 167 -5.89 0.23 4.87
C ALA A 167 -5.33 1.66 5.03
N ALA A 168 -5.25 2.44 3.93
CA ALA A 168 -4.81 3.82 3.97
C ALA A 168 -5.78 4.74 4.73
N TYR A 169 -7.09 4.48 4.65
CA TYR A 169 -8.10 5.18 5.43
C TYR A 169 -7.96 4.88 6.93
N ALA A 170 -7.84 3.61 7.31
CA ALA A 170 -7.61 3.20 8.70
C ALA A 170 -6.29 3.78 9.27
N SER A 171 -5.27 3.95 8.42
CA SER A 171 -3.98 4.55 8.80
C SER A 171 -3.95 6.08 8.67
N ALA A 172 -5.11 6.75 8.59
CA ALA A 172 -5.28 8.20 8.53
C ALA A 172 -4.56 8.91 7.37
N LEU A 173 -4.25 8.20 6.27
CA LEU A 173 -3.59 8.80 5.10
C LEU A 173 -4.53 9.59 4.18
N GLY A 174 -5.84 9.51 4.41
CA GLY A 174 -6.80 10.25 3.63
C GLY A 174 -8.24 9.81 3.89
N THR A 175 -9.16 10.37 3.11
CA THR A 175 -10.59 10.10 3.18
C THR A 175 -11.15 9.69 1.82
N PHE A 176 -12.26 8.95 1.82
CA PHE A 176 -12.93 8.58 0.58
C PHE A 176 -13.68 9.77 -0.03
N GLY A 177 -13.52 9.97 -1.33
CA GLY A 177 -14.29 10.91 -2.11
C GLY A 177 -15.55 10.26 -2.72
N LEU A 178 -16.39 11.07 -3.37
CA LEU A 178 -17.62 10.61 -4.01
C LEU A 178 -17.43 9.52 -5.08
N CYS A 179 -16.24 9.43 -5.68
CA CYS A 179 -15.91 8.43 -6.68
C CYS A 179 -15.18 7.20 -6.07
N ASP A 180 -15.30 6.97 -4.77
CA ASP A 180 -14.63 5.89 -4.03
C ASP A 180 -13.09 5.90 -4.17
N GLY A 181 -12.52 7.03 -4.58
CA GLY A 181 -11.07 7.26 -4.59
C GLY A 181 -10.61 7.88 -3.27
N LEU A 182 -9.53 7.35 -2.71
CA LEU A 182 -8.92 7.95 -1.52
C LEU A 182 -8.27 9.29 -1.88
N ILE A 183 -8.55 10.31 -1.08
CA ILE A 183 -7.99 11.66 -1.19
C ILE A 183 -7.05 11.87 -0.01
N THR A 184 -5.75 11.93 -0.29
CA THR A 184 -4.71 12.23 0.69
C THR A 184 -4.43 13.73 0.77
N GLU A 185 -3.57 14.18 1.68
CA GLU A 185 -3.09 15.57 1.73
C GLU A 185 -2.38 16.00 0.42
N ARG A 186 -1.84 15.03 -0.35
CA ARG A 186 -1.22 15.24 -1.67
C ARG A 186 -2.22 15.05 -2.82
N GLY A 187 -3.52 14.90 -2.52
CA GLY A 187 -4.59 14.66 -3.47
C GLY A 187 -4.82 13.18 -3.76
N LYS A 188 -5.57 12.87 -4.82
CA LYS A 188 -5.93 11.49 -5.19
C LYS A 188 -5.04 10.85 -6.26
N ALA A 189 -4.09 11.59 -6.82
CA ALA A 189 -3.13 11.08 -7.80
C ALA A 189 -1.97 10.38 -7.08
N VAL A 190 -2.29 9.28 -6.40
CA VAL A 190 -1.38 8.47 -5.57
C VAL A 190 -1.47 7.01 -5.93
N ARG A 191 -0.41 6.25 -5.61
CA ARG A 191 -0.40 4.80 -5.58
C ARG A 191 -0.26 4.37 -4.13
N LEU A 192 -1.03 3.38 -3.72
CA LEU A 192 -1.06 2.88 -2.35
C LEU A 192 -0.41 1.50 -2.28
N GLY A 193 0.21 1.22 -1.17
CA GLY A 193 0.74 -0.09 -0.83
C GLY A 193 0.76 -0.27 0.67
N SER A 194 0.78 -1.52 1.12
CA SER A 194 0.79 -1.84 2.54
C SER A 194 1.54 -3.14 2.85
N VAL A 195 1.96 -3.24 4.10
CA VAL A 195 2.51 -4.43 4.75
C VAL A 195 1.80 -4.58 6.10
N VAL A 196 1.44 -5.82 6.45
CA VAL A 196 0.98 -6.19 7.79
C VAL A 196 2.13 -6.90 8.48
N ALA A 197 2.47 -6.49 9.70
CA ALA A 197 3.59 -7.04 10.46
C ALA A 197 3.20 -7.31 11.92
N ALA A 198 3.78 -8.36 12.50
CA ALA A 198 3.72 -8.63 13.93
C ALA A 198 4.78 -7.80 14.63
N ILE A 199 4.44 -6.57 14.95
CA ILE A 199 5.31 -5.56 15.58
C ILE A 199 4.44 -4.67 16.47
N ASP A 200 4.92 -4.42 17.71
CA ASP A 200 4.27 -3.59 18.72
C ASP A 200 4.37 -2.08 18.42
#